data_92d6c888684d67bee8ad2fbf3f7a678a
#
_entry.id   92d6c888684d67bee8ad2fbf3f7a678a
#
_cell.length_a   1.000
_cell.length_b   1.000
_cell.length_c   1.000
_cell.angle_alpha   90.00
_cell.angle_beta   90.00
_cell.angle_gamma   90.00
#
_symmetry.space_group_name_H-M   'P 1'
#
loop_
_entity.id
_entity.type
_entity.pdbx_description
1 polymer ?
#
loop_
_entity_poly.entity_id
_entity_poly.type
_entity_poly.pdbx_seq_one_letter_code
_entity_poly.pdbx_strand_id
1 'polypeptide(L)'
;MLSQIRIYTINKGEMDAFLKHFKEEIMAVHERIGVPIVGTWVNRPQNEFIWIRTYKDKADLEAKGKAFQSEVAAAGIKLGANVAKMEVREVEAAFA
;
A
#
# COMPACT_ATOMS: atom_id res chain seq x y z
N MET A 1 -16.69 2.32 -6.87
CA MET A 1 -15.37 2.54 -6.27
C MET A 1 -14.76 1.22 -5.90
N LEU A 2 -13.51 1.03 -6.23
CA LEU A 2 -12.77 -0.20 -6.02
C LEU A 2 -11.65 0.06 -5.00
N SER A 3 -11.56 -0.77 -3.97
CA SER A 3 -10.54 -0.61 -2.93
C SER A 3 -9.66 -1.84 -2.84
N GLN A 4 -8.41 -1.64 -2.45
CA GLN A 4 -7.52 -2.73 -2.08
C GLN A 4 -7.24 -2.67 -0.60
N ILE A 5 -7.57 -3.75 0.09
CA ILE A 5 -7.18 -3.95 1.49
C ILE A 5 -5.89 -4.76 1.45
N ARG A 6 -4.83 -4.19 2.01
CA ARG A 6 -3.51 -4.82 1.97
C ARG A 6 -3.06 -5.12 3.39
N ILE A 7 -2.73 -6.38 3.64
CA ILE A 7 -2.31 -6.86 4.95
C ILE A 7 -0.90 -7.41 4.81
N TYR A 8 0.05 -6.73 5.45
CA TYR A 8 1.45 -7.12 5.41
C TYR A 8 1.87 -7.70 6.76
N THR A 9 2.53 -8.84 6.72
CA THR A 9 3.25 -9.34 7.88
C THR A 9 4.67 -8.79 7.79
N ILE A 10 5.07 -8.05 8.81
CA ILE A 10 6.39 -7.39 8.85
C ILE A 10 7.38 -8.32 9.53
N ASN A 11 8.62 -8.32 9.07
CA ASN A 11 9.69 -9.08 9.70
C ASN A 11 9.84 -8.66 11.16
N LYS A 12 10.10 -9.62 12.02
CA LYS A 12 10.23 -9.38 13.47
C LYS A 12 11.26 -8.29 13.75
N GLY A 13 10.86 -7.30 14.54
CA GLY A 13 11.72 -6.19 14.93
C GLY A 13 11.86 -5.08 13.90
N GLU A 14 11.21 -5.19 12.74
CA GLU A 14 11.38 -4.24 11.64
C GLU A 14 10.18 -3.30 11.40
N MET A 15 9.19 -3.32 12.30
CA MET A 15 7.99 -2.50 12.11
C MET A 15 8.29 -1.01 12.05
N ASP A 16 9.13 -0.49 12.94
CA ASP A 16 9.42 0.95 12.95
C ASP A 16 10.19 1.38 11.68
N ALA A 17 11.11 0.56 11.21
CA ALA A 17 11.81 0.80 9.95
C ALA A 17 10.85 0.77 8.77
N PHE A 18 9.91 -0.18 8.77
CA PHE A 18 8.87 -0.25 7.74
C PHE A 18 7.97 0.97 7.75
N LEU A 19 7.51 1.42 8.92
CA LEU A 19 6.63 2.58 9.01
C LEU A 19 7.29 3.84 8.47
N LYS A 20 8.57 4.02 8.76
CA LYS A 20 9.34 5.15 8.24
C LYS A 20 9.44 5.08 6.71
N HIS A 21 9.79 3.94 6.18
CA HIS A 21 9.87 3.69 4.74
C HIS A 21 8.54 3.95 4.05
N PHE A 22 7.45 3.42 4.61
CA PHE A 22 6.11 3.59 4.06
C PHE A 22 5.73 5.07 4.02
N LYS A 23 5.91 5.77 5.13
CA LYS A 23 5.54 7.19 5.23
C LYS A 23 6.36 8.07 4.28
N GLU A 24 7.68 7.87 4.24
CA GLU A 24 8.57 8.74 3.48
C GLU A 24 8.56 8.45 1.99
N GLU A 25 8.35 7.20 1.57
CA GLU A 25 8.47 6.80 0.18
C GLU A 25 7.16 6.32 -0.45
N ILE A 26 6.47 5.38 0.18
CA ILE A 26 5.28 4.78 -0.41
C ILE A 26 4.10 5.76 -0.44
N MET A 27 3.85 6.44 0.67
CA MET A 27 2.78 7.46 0.72
C MET A 27 3.06 8.60 -0.24
N ALA A 28 4.32 9.01 -0.36
CA ALA A 28 4.71 10.08 -1.27
C ALA A 28 4.41 9.72 -2.74
N VAL A 29 4.68 8.48 -3.14
CA VAL A 29 4.35 8.02 -4.50
C VAL A 29 2.84 8.06 -4.72
N HIS A 30 2.05 7.57 -3.76
CA HIS A 30 0.59 7.59 -3.86
C HIS A 30 0.05 9.01 -4.03
N GLU A 31 0.60 9.95 -3.31
CA GLU A 31 0.23 11.36 -3.43
C GLU A 31 0.52 11.91 -4.83
N ARG A 32 1.70 11.62 -5.37
CA ARG A 32 2.09 12.07 -6.71
C ARG A 32 1.22 11.50 -7.82
N ILE A 33 0.84 10.24 -7.73
CA ILE A 33 0.01 9.59 -8.76
C ILE A 33 -1.48 9.73 -8.53
N GLY A 34 -1.88 10.32 -7.40
CA GLY A 34 -3.30 10.58 -7.12
C GLY A 34 -4.10 9.36 -6.67
N VAL A 35 -3.48 8.45 -5.92
CA VAL A 35 -4.19 7.32 -5.33
C VAL A 35 -4.43 7.58 -3.84
N PRO A 36 -5.70 7.76 -3.43
CA PRO A 36 -6.00 7.99 -2.02
C PRO A 36 -5.67 6.77 -1.15
N ILE A 37 -5.02 7.02 -0.03
CA ILE A 37 -4.87 6.04 1.04
C ILE A 37 -5.94 6.34 2.08
N VAL A 38 -6.89 5.42 2.23
CA VAL A 38 -8.04 5.61 3.11
C VAL A 38 -7.64 5.55 4.58
N GLY A 39 -6.71 4.68 4.91
CA GLY A 39 -6.22 4.55 6.27
C GLY A 39 -5.07 3.57 6.39
N THR A 40 -4.39 3.63 7.52
CA THR A 40 -3.26 2.76 7.85
C THR A 40 -3.38 2.34 9.31
N TRP A 41 -3.12 1.07 9.61
CA TRP A 41 -3.22 0.52 10.96
C TRP A 41 -2.06 -0.41 11.26
N VAL A 42 -1.66 -0.48 12.52
CA VAL A 42 -0.62 -1.38 12.99
C VAL A 42 -1.20 -2.33 14.03
N ASN A 43 -0.98 -3.63 13.84
CA ASN A 43 -1.28 -4.67 14.82
C ASN A 43 0.05 -5.20 15.34
N ARG A 44 0.62 -4.59 16.37
CA ARG A 44 1.95 -4.92 16.87
C ARG A 44 2.08 -6.34 17.42
N PRO A 45 1.10 -6.87 18.18
CA PRO A 45 1.21 -8.26 18.68
C PRO A 45 1.40 -9.30 17.59
N GLN A 46 0.91 -9.04 16.37
CA GLN A 46 1.01 -9.96 15.25
C GLN A 46 1.96 -9.47 14.14
N ASN A 47 2.68 -8.39 14.38
CA ASN A 47 3.56 -7.78 13.37
C ASN A 47 2.86 -7.48 12.05
N GLU A 48 1.62 -6.99 12.12
CA GLU A 48 0.85 -6.67 10.91
C GLU A 48 0.76 -5.18 10.68
N PHE A 49 0.86 -4.79 9.41
CA PHE A 49 0.53 -3.47 8.92
C PHE A 49 -0.61 -3.61 7.92
N ILE A 50 -1.70 -2.90 8.16
CA ILE A 50 -2.90 -2.98 7.34
C ILE A 50 -3.17 -1.61 6.75
N TRP A 51 -3.41 -1.55 5.45
CA TRP A 51 -3.75 -0.28 4.82
C TRP A 51 -4.71 -0.49 3.65
N ILE A 52 -5.43 0.56 3.31
CA ILE A 52 -6.45 0.53 2.28
C ILE A 52 -6.19 1.68 1.32
N ARG A 53 -6.15 1.38 0.02
CA ARG A 53 -6.12 2.40 -1.03
C ARG A 53 -7.29 2.20 -1.98
N THR A 54 -7.72 3.26 -2.63
CA THR A 54 -8.95 3.23 -3.41
C THR A 54 -8.75 3.82 -4.80
N TYR A 55 -9.57 3.35 -5.74
CA TYR A 55 -9.58 3.73 -7.15
C TYR A 55 -11.01 3.95 -7.59
N LYS A 56 -11.21 4.67 -8.69
CA LYS A 56 -12.55 4.91 -9.23
C LYS A 56 -13.18 3.61 -9.74
N ASP A 57 -12.39 2.84 -10.50
CA ASP A 57 -12.82 1.59 -11.14
C ASP A 57 -11.60 0.75 -11.52
N LYS A 58 -11.83 -0.34 -12.24
CA LYS A 58 -10.77 -1.25 -12.65
C LYS A 58 -9.78 -0.60 -13.63
N ALA A 59 -10.27 0.22 -14.54
CA ALA A 59 -9.42 0.92 -15.49
C ALA A 59 -8.47 1.90 -14.78
N ASP A 60 -8.99 2.62 -13.79
CA ASP A 60 -8.20 3.52 -12.96
C ASP A 60 -7.13 2.76 -12.17
N LEU A 61 -7.50 1.60 -11.59
CA LEU A 61 -6.56 0.73 -10.88
C LEU A 61 -5.41 0.29 -11.80
N GLU A 62 -5.72 -0.13 -13.03
CA GLU A 62 -4.71 -0.58 -13.97
C GLU A 62 -3.78 0.55 -14.40
N ALA A 63 -4.34 1.71 -14.72
CA ALA A 63 -3.56 2.88 -15.12
C ALA A 63 -2.66 3.37 -13.99
N LYS A 64 -3.21 3.51 -12.80
CA LYS A 64 -2.45 3.96 -11.62
C LYS A 64 -1.45 2.92 -11.14
N GLY A 65 -1.76 1.64 -11.34
CA GLY A 65 -0.83 0.55 -11.04
C GLY A 65 0.43 0.64 -11.89
N LYS A 66 0.30 0.93 -13.17
CA LYS A 66 1.45 1.15 -14.07
C LYS A 66 2.23 2.39 -13.65
N ALA A 67 1.56 3.47 -13.32
CA ALA A 67 2.20 4.70 -12.84
C ALA A 67 2.98 4.45 -11.55
N PHE A 68 2.40 3.68 -10.63
CA PHE A 68 3.05 3.31 -9.38
C PHE A 68 4.34 2.52 -9.64
N GLN A 69 4.28 1.49 -10.48
CA GLN A 69 5.46 0.68 -10.81
C GLN A 69 6.55 1.51 -11.46
N SER A 70 6.18 2.43 -12.34
CA SER A 70 7.12 3.33 -13.01
C SER A 70 7.82 4.25 -12.02
N GLU A 71 7.06 4.87 -11.11
CA GLU A 71 7.61 5.76 -10.07
C GLU A 71 8.53 5.02 -9.11
N VAL A 72 8.12 3.82 -8.69
CA VAL A 72 8.90 2.97 -7.79
C VAL A 72 10.22 2.57 -8.44
N ALA A 73 10.19 2.17 -9.70
CA ALA A 73 11.39 1.81 -10.44
C ALA A 73 12.33 3.00 -10.61
N ALA A 74 11.79 4.17 -10.98
CA ALA A 74 12.58 5.38 -11.18
C ALA A 74 13.25 5.86 -9.89
N ALA A 75 12.57 5.71 -8.75
CA ALA A 75 13.09 6.14 -7.46
C ALA A 75 13.95 5.07 -6.76
N GLY A 76 14.02 3.87 -7.30
CA GLY A 76 14.77 2.78 -6.67
C GLY A 76 14.16 2.30 -5.35
N ILE A 77 12.85 2.44 -5.19
CA ILE A 77 12.16 2.04 -3.97
C ILE A 77 12.01 0.53 -3.90
N LYS A 78 12.35 -0.06 -2.75
CA LYS A 78 12.22 -1.51 -2.52
C LYS A 78 10.91 -1.80 -1.81
N LEU A 79 9.88 -2.21 -2.56
CA LEU A 79 8.54 -2.44 -2.02
C LEU A 79 8.49 -3.57 -1.00
N GLY A 80 9.29 -4.60 -1.17
CA GLY A 80 9.29 -5.75 -0.27
C GLY A 80 10.20 -5.64 0.94
N ALA A 81 10.88 -4.51 1.13
CA ALA A 81 11.77 -4.32 2.28
C ALA A 81 10.99 -4.46 3.59
N ASN A 82 11.53 -5.23 4.54
CA ASN A 82 10.94 -5.47 5.86
C ASN A 82 9.66 -6.33 5.86
N VAL A 83 9.18 -6.79 4.70
CA VAL A 83 7.90 -7.52 4.58
C VAL A 83 8.15 -9.01 4.38
N ALA A 84 7.58 -9.84 5.26
CA ALA A 84 7.65 -11.30 5.19
C ALA A 84 6.54 -11.89 4.33
N LYS A 85 5.33 -11.26 4.36
CA LYS A 85 4.16 -11.78 3.66
C LYS A 85 3.23 -10.63 3.31
N MET A 86 2.61 -10.71 2.12
CA MET A 86 1.60 -9.76 1.67
C MET A 86 0.32 -10.48 1.32
N GLU A 87 -0.81 -9.97 1.82
CA GLU A 87 -2.13 -10.41 1.41
C GLU A 87 -2.89 -9.21 0.87
N VAL A 88 -3.58 -9.39 -0.25
CA VAL A 88 -4.32 -8.32 -0.91
C VAL A 88 -5.75 -8.79 -1.19
N ARG A 89 -6.72 -7.93 -0.87
CA ARG A 89 -8.12 -8.15 -1.19
C ARG A 89 -8.61 -6.98 -2.03
N GLU A 90 -9.13 -7.27 -3.22
CA GLU A 90 -9.83 -6.28 -4.04
C GLU A 90 -11.30 -6.34 -3.68
N VAL A 91 -11.88 -5.21 -3.30
CA VAL A 91 -13.25 -5.15 -2.83
C VAL A 91 -13.99 -3.98 -3.47
N GLU A 92 -15.27 -4.16 -3.73
CA GLU A 92 -16.15 -3.11 -4.21
C GLU A 92 -16.97 -2.56 -3.05
N ALA A 93 -17.38 -1.29 -3.14
CA ALA A 93 -18.27 -0.73 -2.14
C ALA A 93 -19.61 -1.49 -2.17
N ALA A 94 -20.07 -1.95 -0.99
CA ALA A 94 -21.34 -2.65 -0.87
C ALA A 94 -22.52 -1.71 -1.07
N PHE A 95 -22.35 -0.46 -0.64
CA PHE A 95 -23.39 0.57 -0.73
C PHE A 95 -22.79 1.82 -1.37
N ALA A 96 -23.57 2.42 -2.24
CA ALA A 96 -23.13 3.61 -2.96
C ALA A 96 -23.10 4.85 -2.05
#